data_7e7d0c5e484ec386388a7ee8c808cd8b
#
_entry.id   7e7d0c5e484ec386388a7ee8c808cd8b
#
_cell.length_a   1.000
_cell.length_b   1.000
_cell.length_c   1.000
_cell.angle_alpha   90.00
_cell.angle_beta   90.00
_cell.angle_gamma   90.00
#
_symmetry.space_group_name_H-M   'P 1'
#
loop_
_entity.id
_entity.type
_entity.pdbx_description
1 polymer ?
#
loop_
_entity_poly.entity_id
_entity_poly.type
_entity_poly.pdbx_seq_one_letter_code
_entity_poly.pdbx_strand_id
1 'polypeptide(L)'
;MKRMLLILFLLSFCLSGCGFFDETYVVESDYPLPDRNEESKKDTVAVTGLADLREAIRNTVAEGASERTILFDLSYPGNPMEDLASACWQVRTEDALCAYCVENIAYETRQIVSKTEAKLNVSYSSGALPVDEIISMPYATELNDRIAEAISSGKSRLAILINRSVLTSENMISRFSEVYRRNPGLAPEEPHVSVSLFSGGGTQRLYEISLWNDLTEEEFLQRKEKLNALVFPSKEELNEHDIVLEAFEQLADCCDRTGSKTVYAALIEHDASPEGVALGYVELCRKGGLECMVVDGQKDWEDHCWNIVKVDGRYYHVDVFAGIEDGFMKSDADFWGTYRWTVNEYPKCEDNFPIEEENPEEEGKEEADINPEEEHLIEDGLKKAPA
;
A
#
# COMPACT_ATOMS: atom_id res chain seq x y z
N MET A 1 -7.96 -4.14 -64.09
CA MET A 1 -9.09 -3.32 -63.74
C MET A 1 -9.52 -3.36 -62.25
N LYS A 2 -9.49 -4.51 -61.56
CA LYS A 2 -9.88 -4.62 -60.14
C LYS A 2 -8.96 -3.89 -59.15
N ARG A 3 -7.67 -3.71 -59.43
CA ARG A 3 -6.71 -3.00 -58.55
C ARG A 3 -6.79 -1.46 -58.68
N MET A 4 -7.28 -0.96 -59.79
CA MET A 4 -7.44 0.49 -60.02
C MET A 4 -8.73 1.02 -59.38
N LEU A 5 -9.77 0.19 -59.22
CA LEU A 5 -11.00 0.57 -58.51
C LEU A 5 -10.83 0.67 -57.01
N LEU A 6 -9.91 -0.12 -56.43
CA LEU A 6 -9.62 -0.11 -54.97
C LEU A 6 -8.85 1.17 -54.55
N ILE A 7 -8.00 1.67 -55.42
CA ILE A 7 -7.23 2.92 -55.15
C ILE A 7 -8.15 4.15 -55.27
N LEU A 8 -9.12 4.13 -56.18
CA LEU A 8 -10.11 5.23 -56.28
C LEU A 8 -11.05 5.26 -55.08
N PHE A 9 -11.36 4.11 -54.45
CA PHE A 9 -12.23 4.06 -53.26
C PHE A 9 -11.51 4.52 -51.98
N LEU A 10 -10.18 4.30 -51.90
CA LEU A 10 -9.34 4.78 -50.79
C LEU A 10 -9.06 6.30 -50.88
N LEU A 11 -8.97 6.87 -52.04
CA LEU A 11 -8.82 8.32 -52.23
C LEU A 11 -10.14 9.11 -51.97
N SER A 12 -11.29 8.48 -52.08
CA SER A 12 -12.58 9.10 -51.79
C SER A 12 -12.85 9.27 -50.30
N PHE A 13 -12.15 8.47 -49.42
CA PHE A 13 -12.32 8.58 -47.95
C PHE A 13 -11.44 9.65 -47.30
N CYS A 14 -10.43 10.18 -48.01
CA CYS A 14 -9.52 11.22 -47.49
C CYS A 14 -10.02 12.66 -47.74
N LEU A 15 -11.14 12.86 -48.37
CA LEU A 15 -11.65 14.21 -48.74
C LEU A 15 -12.93 14.65 -48.00
N SER A 16 -13.44 13.86 -47.04
CA SER A 16 -14.62 14.21 -46.26
C SER A 16 -14.32 14.60 -44.80
N GLY A 17 -13.15 15.06 -44.50
CA GLY A 17 -12.72 15.42 -43.14
C GLY A 17 -12.29 16.87 -43.00
N CYS A 18 -13.04 17.84 -43.49
CA CYS A 18 -12.85 19.27 -43.16
C CYS A 18 -14.18 20.00 -43.38
N GLY A 19 -14.97 20.12 -42.35
CA GLY A 19 -16.17 20.90 -42.44
C GLY A 19 -17.07 20.86 -41.21
N PHE A 20 -16.47 21.04 -40.02
CA PHE A 20 -17.23 21.26 -38.79
C PHE A 20 -16.54 22.32 -37.90
N PHE A 21 -16.23 23.44 -38.50
CA PHE A 21 -15.91 24.68 -37.78
C PHE A 21 -16.49 25.82 -38.62
N ASP A 22 -17.69 26.19 -38.36
CA ASP A 22 -18.21 27.56 -38.43
C ASP A 22 -19.73 27.54 -38.40
N GLU A 23 -20.34 27.63 -37.23
CA GLU A 23 -21.66 28.26 -37.12
C GLU A 23 -21.74 28.93 -35.75
N THR A 24 -21.30 30.20 -35.73
CA THR A 24 -21.68 31.13 -34.67
C THR A 24 -23.12 31.57 -34.89
N TYR A 25 -24.04 30.96 -34.13
CA TYR A 25 -25.41 31.49 -34.06
C TYR A 25 -25.48 32.58 -32.98
N VAL A 26 -25.67 33.81 -33.44
CA VAL A 26 -26.09 34.91 -32.56
C VAL A 26 -27.62 34.85 -32.50
N VAL A 27 -28.17 34.41 -31.36
CA VAL A 27 -29.59 34.51 -31.11
C VAL A 27 -29.83 35.72 -30.20
N GLU A 28 -30.27 36.82 -30.78
CA GLU A 28 -30.91 37.88 -30.00
C GLU A 28 -32.30 37.41 -29.59
N SER A 29 -32.55 37.18 -28.31
CA SER A 29 -33.90 36.96 -27.80
C SER A 29 -34.31 38.08 -26.87
N ASP A 30 -35.32 38.79 -27.29
CA ASP A 30 -36.06 39.81 -26.53
C ASP A 30 -37.07 39.21 -25.52
N TYR A 31 -36.72 38.11 -24.87
CA TYR A 31 -37.58 37.55 -23.83
C TYR A 31 -37.11 37.96 -22.44
N PRO A 32 -38.03 38.38 -21.54
CA PRO A 32 -37.68 38.61 -20.14
C PRO A 32 -37.18 37.31 -19.53
N LEU A 33 -35.97 37.35 -18.98
CA LEU A 33 -35.33 36.22 -18.30
C LEU A 33 -36.25 35.74 -17.17
N PRO A 34 -36.55 34.44 -17.07
CA PRO A 34 -37.22 33.90 -15.90
C PRO A 34 -36.34 34.15 -14.66
N ASP A 35 -36.99 34.49 -13.55
CA ASP A 35 -36.32 34.65 -12.25
C ASP A 35 -35.46 33.41 -11.97
N ARG A 36 -34.13 33.59 -11.96
CA ARG A 36 -33.21 32.51 -11.69
C ARG A 36 -33.33 32.13 -10.24
N ASN A 37 -33.84 30.95 -9.95
CA ASN A 37 -33.82 30.32 -8.64
C ASN A 37 -32.40 30.34 -8.05
N GLU A 38 -32.28 30.44 -6.71
CA GLU A 38 -31.01 30.51 -6.00
C GLU A 38 -30.06 29.32 -6.28
N GLU A 39 -30.58 28.18 -6.75
CA GLU A 39 -29.77 27.02 -7.20
C GLU A 39 -28.89 27.35 -8.41
N SER A 40 -29.33 28.25 -9.33
CA SER A 40 -28.51 28.63 -10.49
C SER A 40 -27.32 29.54 -10.16
N LYS A 41 -27.29 30.14 -8.97
CA LYS A 41 -26.15 30.97 -8.51
C LYS A 41 -24.98 30.14 -8.00
N LYS A 42 -25.23 28.91 -7.56
CA LYS A 42 -24.20 28.02 -7.02
C LYS A 42 -23.24 27.48 -8.10
N ASP A 43 -23.72 27.42 -9.34
CA ASP A 43 -22.96 26.85 -10.47
C ASP A 43 -22.26 27.91 -11.33
N THR A 44 -22.32 29.19 -10.96
CA THR A 44 -21.71 30.28 -11.72
C THR A 44 -20.47 30.83 -11.02
N VAL A 45 -19.34 30.82 -11.73
CA VAL A 45 -18.05 31.37 -11.26
C VAL A 45 -17.64 32.55 -12.13
N ALA A 46 -17.40 33.72 -11.50
CA ALA A 46 -16.87 34.90 -12.19
C ALA A 46 -15.33 34.80 -12.24
N VAL A 47 -14.77 35.13 -13.42
CA VAL A 47 -13.31 35.11 -13.64
C VAL A 47 -12.84 36.49 -14.12
N THR A 48 -11.68 36.94 -13.60
CA THR A 48 -11.09 38.24 -13.89
C THR A 48 -9.80 38.11 -14.72
N GLY A 49 -9.31 36.89 -14.94
CA GLY A 49 -8.09 36.62 -15.73
C GLY A 49 -7.92 35.13 -16.01
N LEU A 50 -6.90 34.82 -16.82
CA LEU A 50 -6.60 33.45 -17.23
C LEU A 50 -6.26 32.50 -16.07
N ALA A 51 -5.66 33.02 -14.98
CA ALA A 51 -5.36 32.22 -13.81
C ALA A 51 -6.65 31.77 -13.10
N ASP A 52 -7.61 32.70 -12.89
CA ASP A 52 -8.92 32.40 -12.28
C ASP A 52 -9.71 31.44 -13.16
N LEU A 53 -9.61 31.59 -14.47
CA LEU A 53 -10.28 30.69 -15.43
C LEU A 53 -9.76 29.25 -15.32
N ARG A 54 -8.43 29.05 -15.25
CA ARG A 54 -7.84 27.75 -15.05
C ARG A 54 -8.22 27.14 -13.70
N GLU A 55 -8.23 27.93 -12.66
CA GLU A 55 -8.65 27.51 -11.31
C GLU A 55 -10.11 27.10 -11.29
N ALA A 56 -11.01 27.88 -11.92
CA ALA A 56 -12.42 27.55 -12.03
C ALA A 56 -12.65 26.20 -12.76
N ILE A 57 -11.90 25.93 -13.83
CA ILE A 57 -11.97 24.64 -14.56
C ILE A 57 -11.44 23.50 -13.66
N ARG A 58 -10.29 23.66 -12.98
CA ARG A 58 -9.76 22.66 -12.05
C ARG A 58 -10.73 22.35 -10.92
N ASN A 59 -11.32 23.37 -10.32
CA ASN A 59 -12.29 23.20 -9.24
C ASN A 59 -13.56 22.49 -9.71
N THR A 60 -14.01 22.75 -10.95
CA THR A 60 -15.13 22.03 -11.55
C THR A 60 -14.85 20.53 -11.60
N VAL A 61 -13.65 20.14 -12.03
CA VAL A 61 -13.24 18.74 -12.08
C VAL A 61 -13.02 18.16 -10.66
N ALA A 62 -12.39 18.90 -9.77
CA ALA A 62 -12.14 18.47 -8.38
C ALA A 62 -13.44 18.24 -7.59
N GLU A 63 -14.52 18.94 -7.95
CA GLU A 63 -15.86 18.75 -7.39
C GLU A 63 -16.63 17.60 -8.07
N GLY A 64 -16.08 16.98 -9.11
CA GLY A 64 -16.78 15.97 -9.92
C GLY A 64 -17.98 16.52 -10.71
N ALA A 65 -18.04 17.84 -10.90
CA ALA A 65 -19.17 18.49 -11.55
C ALA A 65 -19.14 18.28 -13.07
N SER A 66 -20.26 17.88 -13.66
CA SER A 66 -20.40 17.71 -15.11
C SER A 66 -20.67 19.01 -15.85
N GLU A 67 -21.15 20.05 -15.16
CA GLU A 67 -21.46 21.35 -15.72
C GLU A 67 -20.96 22.48 -14.82
N ARG A 68 -20.54 23.60 -15.45
CA ARG A 68 -20.17 24.85 -14.76
C ARG A 68 -20.41 26.04 -15.67
N THR A 69 -20.96 27.12 -15.12
CA THR A 69 -21.09 28.39 -15.83
C THR A 69 -19.94 29.33 -15.43
N ILE A 70 -19.16 29.79 -16.40
CA ILE A 70 -18.10 30.77 -16.25
C ILE A 70 -18.61 32.12 -16.73
N LEU A 71 -18.46 33.15 -15.91
CA LEU A 71 -18.83 34.52 -16.27
C LEU A 71 -17.56 35.36 -16.36
N PHE A 72 -17.24 35.83 -17.55
CA PHE A 72 -16.13 36.73 -17.79
C PHE A 72 -16.50 38.16 -17.36
N ASP A 73 -15.70 38.73 -16.44
CA ASP A 73 -15.90 40.11 -16.02
C ASP A 73 -15.60 41.08 -17.15
N LEU A 74 -16.23 42.27 -17.13
CA LEU A 74 -15.98 43.32 -18.11
C LEU A 74 -14.54 43.78 -18.18
N SER A 75 -13.81 43.64 -17.11
CA SER A 75 -12.39 43.96 -16.98
C SER A 75 -11.45 42.82 -17.42
N TYR A 76 -11.99 41.70 -17.92
CA TYR A 76 -11.19 40.56 -18.35
C TYR A 76 -10.18 41.00 -19.44
N PRO A 77 -8.86 40.81 -19.18
CA PRO A 77 -7.82 41.47 -20.00
C PRO A 77 -7.54 40.76 -21.33
N GLY A 78 -8.03 39.51 -21.48
CA GLY A 78 -7.76 38.65 -22.65
C GLY A 78 -8.97 38.51 -23.56
N ASN A 79 -8.83 37.62 -24.55
CA ASN A 79 -9.94 37.16 -25.40
C ASN A 79 -10.61 35.95 -24.71
N PRO A 80 -11.85 36.10 -24.21
CA PRO A 80 -12.56 35.03 -23.51
C PRO A 80 -12.59 33.68 -24.25
N MET A 81 -12.76 33.72 -25.58
CA MET A 81 -12.88 32.50 -26.41
C MET A 81 -11.54 31.78 -26.57
N GLU A 82 -10.48 32.53 -26.88
CA GLU A 82 -9.13 31.99 -27.07
C GLU A 82 -8.55 31.47 -25.72
N ASP A 83 -8.75 32.24 -24.65
CA ASP A 83 -8.31 31.90 -23.33
C ASP A 83 -9.04 30.68 -22.77
N LEU A 84 -10.35 30.54 -23.05
CA LEU A 84 -11.14 29.37 -22.66
C LEU A 84 -10.64 28.10 -23.35
N ALA A 85 -10.41 28.15 -24.67
CA ALA A 85 -9.87 27.03 -25.43
C ALA A 85 -8.50 26.60 -24.90
N SER A 86 -7.61 27.60 -24.68
CA SER A 86 -6.28 27.36 -24.12
C SER A 86 -6.33 26.80 -22.70
N ALA A 87 -7.17 27.36 -21.82
CA ALA A 87 -7.31 26.93 -20.45
C ALA A 87 -7.86 25.48 -20.33
N CYS A 88 -8.88 25.13 -21.10
CA CYS A 88 -9.43 23.77 -21.13
C CYS A 88 -8.37 22.76 -21.56
N TRP A 89 -7.60 23.07 -22.61
CA TRP A 89 -6.51 22.20 -23.07
C TRP A 89 -5.41 22.07 -22.04
N GLN A 90 -4.94 23.18 -21.47
CA GLN A 90 -3.86 23.20 -20.48
C GLN A 90 -4.25 22.46 -19.20
N VAL A 91 -5.43 22.71 -18.64
CA VAL A 91 -5.89 22.04 -17.42
C VAL A 91 -6.00 20.53 -17.66
N ARG A 92 -6.53 20.11 -18.82
CA ARG A 92 -6.63 18.68 -19.14
C ARG A 92 -5.27 17.98 -19.27
N THR A 93 -4.23 18.70 -19.73
CA THR A 93 -2.90 18.11 -19.99
C THR A 93 -1.88 18.36 -18.89
N GLU A 94 -2.07 19.43 -18.10
CA GLU A 94 -1.10 19.87 -17.08
C GLU A 94 -1.56 19.64 -15.65
N ASP A 95 -2.80 19.15 -15.45
CA ASP A 95 -3.31 18.77 -14.13
C ASP A 95 -3.45 17.26 -14.04
N ALA A 96 -2.86 16.63 -13.01
CA ALA A 96 -2.81 15.17 -12.91
C ALA A 96 -4.19 14.54 -12.70
N LEU A 97 -5.09 15.21 -11.94
CA LEU A 97 -6.46 14.75 -11.74
C LEU A 97 -7.24 14.79 -13.05
N CYS A 98 -7.14 15.93 -13.79
CA CYS A 98 -7.81 16.08 -15.06
C CYS A 98 -7.27 15.11 -16.11
N ALA A 99 -5.96 14.89 -16.16
CA ALA A 99 -5.35 13.91 -17.07
C ALA A 99 -5.83 12.48 -16.82
N TYR A 100 -6.22 12.15 -15.59
CA TYR A 100 -6.74 10.84 -15.21
C TYR A 100 -8.23 10.69 -15.50
N CYS A 101 -9.05 11.62 -15.00
CA CYS A 101 -10.49 11.42 -14.97
C CYS A 101 -11.27 12.11 -16.08
N VAL A 102 -10.69 13.09 -16.83
CA VAL A 102 -11.42 13.87 -17.82
C VAL A 102 -11.23 13.32 -19.22
N GLU A 103 -12.30 12.86 -19.86
CA GLU A 103 -12.31 12.47 -21.26
C GLU A 103 -12.35 13.72 -22.16
N ASN A 104 -13.28 14.65 -21.90
CA ASN A 104 -13.44 15.87 -22.68
C ASN A 104 -14.00 17.04 -21.85
N ILE A 105 -13.62 18.26 -22.23
CA ILE A 105 -14.23 19.50 -21.74
C ILE A 105 -14.77 20.24 -22.97
N ALA A 106 -16.10 20.19 -23.16
CA ALA A 106 -16.80 20.99 -24.15
C ALA A 106 -17.29 22.30 -23.55
N TYR A 107 -17.49 23.32 -24.34
CA TYR A 107 -18.03 24.59 -23.88
C TYR A 107 -18.86 25.27 -24.95
N GLU A 108 -19.87 26.01 -24.48
CA GLU A 108 -20.69 26.90 -25.29
C GLU A 108 -20.56 28.31 -24.73
N THR A 109 -20.47 29.32 -25.60
CA THR A 109 -20.38 30.72 -25.18
C THR A 109 -21.54 31.52 -25.67
N ARG A 110 -21.99 32.48 -24.87
CA ARG A 110 -23.02 33.47 -25.25
C ARG A 110 -22.64 34.85 -24.75
N GLN A 111 -23.01 35.86 -25.53
CA GLN A 111 -22.89 37.25 -25.14
C GLN A 111 -24.16 37.65 -24.39
N ILE A 112 -24.05 38.21 -23.19
CA ILE A 112 -25.17 38.74 -22.42
C ILE A 112 -24.90 40.22 -22.18
N VAL A 113 -25.57 41.08 -22.99
CA VAL A 113 -25.44 42.54 -22.96
C VAL A 113 -23.96 42.97 -23.01
N SER A 114 -23.26 43.05 -21.89
CA SER A 114 -21.87 43.49 -21.76
C SER A 114 -20.92 42.44 -21.19
N LYS A 115 -21.38 41.20 -21.00
CA LYS A 115 -20.58 40.11 -20.41
C LYS A 115 -20.57 38.91 -21.33
N THR A 116 -19.47 38.15 -21.30
CA THR A 116 -19.41 36.84 -21.94
C THR A 116 -19.67 35.77 -20.90
N GLU A 117 -20.59 34.87 -21.18
CA GLU A 117 -20.86 33.68 -20.37
C GLU A 117 -20.43 32.45 -21.17
N ALA A 118 -19.75 31.52 -20.50
CA ALA A 118 -19.42 30.21 -21.03
C ALA A 118 -20.02 29.11 -20.18
N LYS A 119 -20.73 28.17 -20.77
CA LYS A 119 -21.21 26.94 -20.14
C LYS A 119 -20.19 25.83 -20.43
N LEU A 120 -19.53 25.32 -19.40
CA LEU A 120 -18.63 24.15 -19.50
C LEU A 120 -19.46 22.88 -19.33
N ASN A 121 -19.11 21.85 -20.11
CA ASN A 121 -19.63 20.49 -19.99
C ASN A 121 -18.43 19.54 -19.91
N VAL A 122 -18.25 18.91 -18.75
CA VAL A 122 -17.15 17.98 -18.47
C VAL A 122 -17.65 16.56 -18.62
N SER A 123 -16.99 15.79 -19.48
CA SER A 123 -17.20 14.35 -19.61
C SER A 123 -16.08 13.60 -18.93
N TYR A 124 -16.44 12.68 -18.04
CA TYR A 124 -15.49 11.87 -17.29
C TYR A 124 -15.24 10.53 -17.96
N SER A 125 -14.02 10.03 -17.88
CA SER A 125 -13.62 8.72 -18.40
C SER A 125 -14.33 7.60 -17.62
N SER A 126 -14.95 6.69 -18.33
CA SER A 126 -15.61 5.51 -17.72
C SER A 126 -14.61 4.52 -17.10
N GLY A 127 -13.33 4.63 -17.45
CA GLY A 127 -12.26 3.81 -16.88
C GLY A 127 -11.67 4.37 -15.59
N ALA A 128 -11.85 5.67 -15.30
CA ALA A 128 -11.37 6.30 -14.09
C ALA A 128 -12.27 5.99 -12.88
N LEU A 129 -11.71 6.04 -11.67
CA LEU A 129 -12.52 6.07 -10.46
C LEU A 129 -13.27 7.41 -10.35
N PRO A 130 -14.47 7.44 -9.75
CA PRO A 130 -15.14 8.68 -9.40
C PRO A 130 -14.25 9.63 -8.60
N VAL A 131 -14.39 10.92 -8.81
CA VAL A 131 -13.51 11.94 -8.19
C VAL A 131 -13.58 11.90 -6.66
N ASP A 132 -14.74 11.61 -6.10
CA ASP A 132 -15.00 11.49 -4.66
C ASP A 132 -14.38 10.22 -4.04
N GLU A 133 -14.00 9.23 -4.85
CA GLU A 133 -13.26 8.05 -4.41
C GLU A 133 -11.73 8.23 -4.48
N ILE A 134 -11.24 9.33 -5.07
CA ILE A 134 -9.81 9.61 -5.18
C ILE A 134 -9.27 10.14 -3.85
N ILE A 135 -8.29 9.45 -3.29
CA ILE A 135 -7.61 9.88 -2.07
C ILE A 135 -6.67 11.04 -2.40
N SER A 136 -6.95 12.23 -1.87
CA SER A 136 -6.09 13.40 -2.09
C SER A 136 -5.25 13.71 -0.86
N MET A 137 -3.95 13.93 -1.06
CA MET A 137 -3.03 14.31 0.02
C MET A 137 -2.01 15.36 -0.46
N PRO A 138 -1.60 16.30 0.41
CA PRO A 138 -0.60 17.31 0.05
C PRO A 138 0.80 16.71 -0.14
N TYR A 139 1.15 15.71 0.67
CA TYR A 139 2.46 15.01 0.69
C TYR A 139 2.25 13.52 0.92
N ALA A 140 3.29 12.71 0.69
CA ALA A 140 3.25 11.25 0.89
C ALA A 140 3.40 10.81 2.37
N THR A 141 3.11 11.66 3.34
CA THR A 141 3.31 11.36 4.78
C THR A 141 2.39 10.26 5.30
N GLU A 142 1.15 10.22 4.82
CA GLU A 142 0.13 9.23 5.22
C GLU A 142 0.02 8.07 4.21
N LEU A 143 0.94 8.01 3.25
CA LEU A 143 0.85 7.03 2.15
C LEU A 143 0.87 5.59 2.66
N ASN A 144 1.74 5.26 3.63
CA ASN A 144 1.85 3.91 4.16
C ASN A 144 0.56 3.44 4.85
N ASP A 145 -0.13 4.35 5.55
CA ASP A 145 -1.39 4.02 6.22
C ASP A 145 -2.50 3.73 5.19
N ARG A 146 -2.55 4.50 4.09
CA ARG A 146 -3.49 4.25 2.99
C ARG A 146 -3.19 2.96 2.24
N ILE A 147 -1.92 2.64 2.06
CA ILE A 147 -1.49 1.36 1.50
C ILE A 147 -1.90 0.20 2.42
N ALA A 148 -1.64 0.31 3.72
CA ALA A 148 -2.03 -0.71 4.69
C ALA A 148 -3.55 -0.93 4.71
N GLU A 149 -4.34 0.15 4.67
CA GLU A 149 -5.81 0.10 4.56
C GLU A 149 -6.26 -0.63 3.28
N ALA A 150 -5.64 -0.29 2.13
CA ALA A 150 -5.98 -0.91 0.85
C ALA A 150 -5.67 -2.41 0.83
N ILE A 151 -4.48 -2.82 1.30
CA ILE A 151 -4.08 -4.23 1.42
C ILE A 151 -5.05 -4.96 2.37
N SER A 152 -5.30 -4.39 3.53
CA SER A 152 -6.13 -4.99 4.58
C SER A 152 -7.60 -5.15 4.18
N SER A 153 -8.13 -4.25 3.36
CA SER A 153 -9.52 -4.31 2.91
C SER A 153 -9.73 -5.19 1.67
N GLY A 154 -8.65 -5.68 1.04
CA GLY A 154 -8.75 -6.45 -0.21
C GLY A 154 -9.26 -5.62 -1.39
N LYS A 155 -9.12 -4.29 -1.35
CA LYS A 155 -9.50 -3.43 -2.49
C LYS A 155 -8.73 -3.80 -3.74
N SER A 156 -9.43 -3.93 -4.86
CA SER A 156 -8.79 -4.22 -6.16
C SER A 156 -8.26 -2.99 -6.89
N ARG A 157 -8.77 -1.80 -6.56
CA ARG A 157 -8.35 -0.53 -7.17
C ARG A 157 -8.39 0.61 -6.17
N LEU A 158 -7.44 1.52 -6.29
CA LEU A 158 -7.47 2.83 -5.66
C LEU A 158 -6.76 3.86 -6.52
N ALA A 159 -7.11 5.14 -6.35
CA ALA A 159 -6.40 6.27 -6.95
C ALA A 159 -5.96 7.23 -5.86
N ILE A 160 -4.68 7.63 -5.91
CA ILE A 160 -4.07 8.53 -4.93
C ILE A 160 -3.49 9.75 -5.66
N LEU A 161 -4.00 10.92 -5.35
CA LEU A 161 -3.50 12.21 -5.82
C LEU A 161 -2.58 12.83 -4.76
N ILE A 162 -1.31 13.00 -5.10
CA ILE A 162 -0.33 13.65 -4.23
C ILE A 162 0.10 14.96 -4.87
N ASN A 163 -0.15 16.10 -4.19
CA ASN A 163 0.12 17.41 -4.77
C ASN A 163 1.62 17.70 -4.94
N ARG A 164 2.47 17.11 -4.06
CA ARG A 164 3.92 17.21 -4.15
C ARG A 164 4.55 15.84 -4.01
N SER A 165 4.82 15.20 -5.14
CA SER A 165 5.43 13.88 -5.20
C SER A 165 6.51 13.82 -6.28
N VAL A 166 7.56 13.06 -5.98
CA VAL A 166 8.63 12.68 -6.91
C VAL A 166 8.71 11.15 -7.07
N LEU A 167 7.76 10.42 -6.49
CA LEU A 167 7.72 8.96 -6.57
C LEU A 167 7.44 8.52 -8.00
N THR A 168 8.16 7.50 -8.45
CA THR A 168 7.87 6.79 -9.69
C THR A 168 6.85 5.68 -9.47
N SER A 169 6.38 5.03 -10.54
CA SER A 169 5.52 3.85 -10.43
C SER A 169 6.23 2.72 -9.69
N GLU A 170 7.51 2.51 -9.96
CA GLU A 170 8.34 1.49 -9.30
C GLU A 170 8.50 1.77 -7.81
N ASN A 171 8.75 3.04 -7.42
CA ASN A 171 8.81 3.41 -6.01
C ASN A 171 7.48 3.15 -5.30
N MET A 172 6.35 3.39 -5.98
CA MET A 172 5.02 3.11 -5.42
C MET A 172 4.81 1.61 -5.23
N ILE A 173 5.17 0.78 -6.22
CA ILE A 173 5.09 -0.69 -6.14
C ILE A 173 5.94 -1.20 -4.96
N SER A 174 7.22 -0.77 -4.88
CA SER A 174 8.12 -1.15 -3.78
C SER A 174 7.56 -0.77 -2.41
N ARG A 175 6.83 0.35 -2.33
CA ARG A 175 6.20 0.80 -1.08
C ARG A 175 5.08 -0.14 -0.61
N PHE A 176 4.31 -0.74 -1.53
CA PHE A 176 3.32 -1.75 -1.20
C PHE A 176 3.97 -3.00 -0.61
N SER A 177 5.03 -3.50 -1.23
CA SER A 177 5.80 -4.64 -0.71
C SER A 177 6.39 -4.33 0.68
N GLU A 178 7.01 -3.16 0.86
CA GLU A 178 7.54 -2.73 2.16
C GLU A 178 6.47 -2.71 3.26
N VAL A 179 5.28 -2.15 2.98
CA VAL A 179 4.19 -2.06 3.95
C VAL A 179 3.68 -3.45 4.32
N TYR A 180 3.51 -4.34 3.33
CA TYR A 180 3.08 -5.71 3.57
C TYR A 180 4.12 -6.49 4.37
N ARG A 181 5.39 -6.48 3.97
CA ARG A 181 6.47 -7.24 4.63
C ARG A 181 6.75 -6.80 6.08
N ARG A 182 6.40 -5.56 6.42
CA ARG A 182 6.42 -5.07 7.82
C ARG A 182 5.18 -5.48 8.62
N ASN A 183 4.07 -5.78 7.95
CA ASN A 183 2.79 -6.11 8.57
C ASN A 183 2.11 -7.24 7.78
N PRO A 184 2.66 -8.46 7.77
CA PRO A 184 2.17 -9.55 6.91
C PRO A 184 0.73 -9.97 7.24
N GLY A 185 0.27 -9.77 8.47
CA GLY A 185 -1.11 -10.02 8.88
C GLY A 185 -2.16 -9.10 8.23
N LEU A 186 -1.76 -8.09 7.44
CA LEU A 186 -2.70 -7.25 6.68
C LEU A 186 -3.49 -8.05 5.65
N ALA A 187 -2.89 -9.07 5.04
CA ALA A 187 -3.53 -9.93 4.05
C ALA A 187 -2.97 -11.35 4.13
N PRO A 188 -3.73 -12.39 3.68
CA PRO A 188 -3.26 -13.78 3.67
C PRO A 188 -2.00 -14.00 2.83
N GLU A 189 -1.83 -13.21 1.78
CA GLU A 189 -0.67 -13.21 0.86
C GLU A 189 -0.34 -11.80 0.40
N GLU A 190 0.89 -11.59 -0.07
CA GLU A 190 1.31 -10.31 -0.65
C GLU A 190 0.52 -10.04 -1.94
N PRO A 191 -0.15 -8.90 -2.06
CA PRO A 191 -0.89 -8.58 -3.28
C PRO A 191 0.05 -8.28 -4.44
N HIS A 192 -0.31 -8.71 -5.63
CA HIS A 192 0.28 -8.20 -6.86
C HIS A 192 -0.16 -6.76 -7.07
N VAL A 193 0.76 -5.90 -7.49
CA VAL A 193 0.53 -4.46 -7.62
C VAL A 193 0.92 -3.98 -9.01
N SER A 194 0.04 -3.21 -9.64
CA SER A 194 0.32 -2.47 -10.86
C SER A 194 -0.01 -0.99 -10.65
N VAL A 195 0.82 -0.09 -11.16
CA VAL A 195 0.68 1.35 -10.95
C VAL A 195 0.76 2.08 -12.29
N SER A 196 -0.32 2.81 -12.62
CA SER A 196 -0.35 3.78 -13.71
C SER A 196 -0.16 5.19 -13.13
N LEU A 197 0.82 5.92 -13.66
CA LEU A 197 1.18 7.26 -13.21
C LEU A 197 0.65 8.32 -14.17
N PHE A 198 -0.18 9.23 -13.65
CA PHE A 198 -0.64 10.43 -14.35
C PHE A 198 0.07 11.65 -13.76
N SER A 199 0.72 12.41 -14.62
CA SER A 199 1.50 13.58 -14.22
C SER A 199 1.03 14.81 -14.96
N GLY A 200 0.91 15.91 -14.22
CA GLY A 200 0.67 17.23 -14.79
C GLY A 200 1.96 18.04 -14.98
N GLY A 201 1.82 19.32 -15.25
CA GLY A 201 2.92 20.28 -15.44
C GLY A 201 3.62 20.70 -14.14
N GLY A 202 3.91 19.78 -13.23
CA GLY A 202 4.54 20.11 -11.95
C GLY A 202 4.92 18.88 -11.14
N THR A 203 4.85 19.02 -9.80
CA THR A 203 5.13 17.92 -8.87
C THR A 203 3.87 17.15 -8.45
N GLN A 204 2.69 17.54 -8.95
CA GLN A 204 1.45 16.80 -8.71
C GLN A 204 1.48 15.48 -9.48
N ARG A 205 1.12 14.42 -8.81
CA ARG A 205 1.07 13.05 -9.36
C ARG A 205 -0.20 12.36 -8.90
N LEU A 206 -0.87 11.69 -9.84
CA LEU A 206 -1.96 10.77 -9.53
C LEU A 206 -1.49 9.35 -9.87
N TYR A 207 -1.63 8.45 -8.91
CA TYR A 207 -1.31 7.04 -9.03
C TYR A 207 -2.62 6.26 -9.05
N GLU A 208 -2.93 5.63 -10.17
CA GLU A 208 -3.95 4.60 -10.23
C GLU A 208 -3.28 3.26 -9.94
N ILE A 209 -3.76 2.59 -8.91
CA ILE A 209 -3.17 1.37 -8.37
C ILE A 209 -4.19 0.25 -8.53
N SER A 210 -3.78 -0.83 -9.17
CA SER A 210 -4.55 -2.08 -9.22
C SER A 210 -3.88 -3.11 -8.34
N LEU A 211 -4.68 -3.76 -7.51
CA LEU A 211 -4.27 -4.81 -6.57
C LEU A 211 -5.02 -6.10 -6.90
N TRP A 212 -4.34 -7.22 -6.90
CA TRP A 212 -4.96 -8.55 -7.06
C TRP A 212 -4.14 -9.62 -6.36
N ASN A 213 -4.77 -10.72 -6.07
CA ASN A 213 -4.18 -11.96 -5.60
C ASN A 213 -4.89 -13.13 -6.29
N ASP A 214 -4.45 -14.35 -6.04
CA ASP A 214 -5.02 -15.55 -6.66
C ASP A 214 -6.25 -16.09 -5.91
N LEU A 215 -6.69 -15.39 -4.84
CA LEU A 215 -7.83 -15.77 -4.01
C LEU A 215 -9.13 -15.14 -4.52
N THR A 216 -10.24 -15.84 -4.35
CA THR A 216 -11.55 -15.22 -4.42
C THR A 216 -11.77 -14.30 -3.21
N GLU A 217 -12.70 -13.36 -3.30
CA GLU A 217 -13.05 -12.47 -2.18
C GLU A 217 -13.45 -13.25 -0.93
N GLU A 218 -14.22 -14.34 -1.09
CA GLU A 218 -14.64 -15.21 0.02
C GLU A 218 -13.43 -15.90 0.68
N GLU A 219 -12.51 -16.46 -0.12
CA GLU A 219 -11.29 -17.10 0.39
C GLU A 219 -10.38 -16.08 1.10
N PHE A 220 -10.23 -14.89 0.53
CA PHE A 220 -9.46 -13.81 1.15
C PHE A 220 -10.02 -13.47 2.54
N LEU A 221 -11.34 -13.26 2.66
CA LEU A 221 -11.97 -12.91 3.93
C LEU A 221 -11.86 -14.05 4.95
N GLN A 222 -12.11 -15.30 4.55
CA GLN A 222 -11.98 -16.47 5.42
C GLN A 222 -10.56 -16.68 5.93
N ARG A 223 -9.56 -16.58 5.04
CA ARG A 223 -8.14 -16.72 5.42
C ARG A 223 -7.69 -15.57 6.33
N LYS A 224 -8.12 -14.37 6.04
CA LYS A 224 -7.82 -13.20 6.88
C LYS A 224 -8.45 -13.31 8.28
N GLU A 225 -9.67 -13.79 8.38
CA GLU A 225 -10.33 -14.03 9.68
C GLU A 225 -9.51 -15.00 10.53
N LYS A 226 -9.00 -16.10 9.95
CA LYS A 226 -8.15 -17.06 10.67
C LYS A 226 -6.84 -16.42 11.15
N LEU A 227 -6.16 -15.60 10.32
CA LEU A 227 -4.96 -14.86 10.72
C LEU A 227 -5.24 -13.88 11.86
N ASN A 228 -6.36 -13.17 11.81
CA ASN A 228 -6.76 -12.25 12.86
C ASN A 228 -7.10 -12.95 14.17
N ALA A 229 -7.67 -14.15 14.09
CA ALA A 229 -8.02 -14.98 15.25
C ALA A 229 -6.80 -15.62 15.94
N LEU A 230 -5.62 -15.59 15.30
CA LEU A 230 -4.40 -16.13 15.88
C LEU A 230 -4.01 -15.35 17.13
N VAL A 231 -3.94 -16.05 18.26
CA VAL A 231 -3.47 -15.51 19.54
C VAL A 231 -1.99 -15.83 19.70
N PHE A 232 -1.21 -14.83 20.13
CA PHE A 232 0.21 -14.97 20.40
C PHE A 232 0.56 -14.13 21.65
N PRO A 233 1.42 -14.61 22.53
CA PRO A 233 1.80 -13.89 23.76
C PRO A 233 2.39 -12.51 23.48
N SER A 234 2.10 -11.55 24.34
CA SER A 234 2.59 -10.18 24.27
C SER A 234 3.65 -9.88 25.32
N LYS A 235 4.26 -8.68 25.26
CA LYS A 235 5.21 -8.19 26.30
C LYS A 235 4.59 -8.04 27.70
N GLU A 236 3.28 -8.12 27.82
CA GLU A 236 2.62 -8.14 29.13
C GLU A 236 2.65 -9.54 29.77
N GLU A 237 2.87 -10.58 28.96
CA GLU A 237 2.83 -11.97 29.35
C GLU A 237 4.21 -12.62 29.38
N LEU A 238 5.10 -12.26 28.44
CA LEU A 238 6.44 -12.81 28.30
C LEU A 238 7.48 -11.68 28.13
N ASN A 239 8.75 -11.95 28.49
CA ASN A 239 9.85 -11.06 28.15
C ASN A 239 10.17 -11.12 26.63
N GLU A 240 10.99 -10.19 26.14
CA GLU A 240 11.28 -10.08 24.70
C GLU A 240 11.99 -11.33 24.13
N HIS A 241 12.90 -11.95 24.90
CA HIS A 241 13.58 -13.18 24.51
C HIS A 241 12.61 -14.36 24.38
N ASP A 242 11.72 -14.55 25.35
CA ASP A 242 10.79 -15.65 25.33
C ASP A 242 9.75 -15.50 24.20
N ILE A 243 9.37 -14.25 23.85
CA ILE A 243 8.52 -13.98 22.68
C ILE A 243 9.20 -14.44 21.37
N VAL A 244 10.48 -14.11 21.16
CA VAL A 244 11.18 -14.53 19.93
C VAL A 244 11.44 -16.02 19.91
N LEU A 245 11.67 -16.67 21.07
CA LEU A 245 11.81 -18.12 21.17
C LEU A 245 10.49 -18.82 20.86
N GLU A 246 9.39 -18.39 21.44
CA GLU A 246 8.04 -18.93 21.16
C GLU A 246 7.68 -18.81 19.68
N ALA A 247 7.99 -17.65 19.05
CA ALA A 247 7.80 -17.47 17.61
C ALA A 247 8.66 -18.42 16.77
N PHE A 248 9.89 -18.68 17.21
CA PHE A 248 10.79 -19.63 16.55
C PHE A 248 10.26 -21.05 16.64
N GLU A 249 9.85 -21.50 17.82
CA GLU A 249 9.35 -22.86 18.07
C GLU A 249 8.06 -23.14 17.32
N GLN A 250 7.11 -22.17 17.28
CA GLN A 250 5.86 -22.31 16.52
C GLN A 250 6.09 -22.51 15.01
N LEU A 251 7.19 -21.98 14.47
CA LEU A 251 7.48 -22.05 13.03
C LEU A 251 8.48 -23.16 12.67
N ALA A 252 9.15 -23.78 13.65
CA ALA A 252 10.18 -24.79 13.40
C ALA A 252 9.65 -25.99 12.59
N ASP A 253 8.42 -26.41 12.84
CA ASP A 253 7.79 -27.55 12.17
C ASP A 253 7.14 -27.19 10.80
N CYS A 254 7.13 -25.87 10.43
CA CYS A 254 6.50 -25.38 9.20
C CYS A 254 7.45 -25.36 8.00
N CYS A 255 8.73 -25.68 8.21
CA CYS A 255 9.80 -25.45 7.24
C CYS A 255 9.80 -26.47 6.10
N ASP A 256 9.29 -26.10 4.94
CA ASP A 256 9.46 -26.82 3.67
C ASP A 256 10.03 -25.86 2.60
N ARG A 257 11.18 -26.22 1.98
CA ARG A 257 11.81 -25.40 0.94
C ARG A 257 10.92 -25.22 -0.30
N THR A 258 9.97 -26.13 -0.54
CA THR A 258 9.02 -26.10 -1.64
C THR A 258 7.64 -25.60 -1.25
N GLY A 259 7.46 -25.25 0.02
CA GLY A 259 6.22 -24.74 0.59
C GLY A 259 5.81 -23.37 0.05
N SER A 260 4.67 -22.91 0.46
CA SER A 260 4.11 -21.62 0.03
C SER A 260 4.89 -20.43 0.63
N LYS A 261 4.93 -19.34 -0.12
CA LYS A 261 5.60 -18.08 0.28
C LYS A 261 4.74 -17.16 1.15
N THR A 262 3.57 -17.60 1.59
CA THR A 262 2.58 -16.74 2.24
C THR A 262 2.63 -16.84 3.77
N VAL A 263 2.30 -15.75 4.44
CA VAL A 263 2.14 -15.71 5.90
C VAL A 263 1.06 -16.70 6.36
N TYR A 264 0.00 -16.88 5.56
CA TYR A 264 -1.09 -17.81 5.86
C TYR A 264 -0.61 -19.27 5.88
N ALA A 265 0.23 -19.66 4.90
CA ALA A 265 0.80 -21.00 4.85
C ALA A 265 1.69 -21.27 6.08
N ALA A 266 2.50 -20.30 6.51
CA ALA A 266 3.36 -20.45 7.67
C ALA A 266 2.54 -20.59 8.97
N LEU A 267 1.55 -19.72 9.19
CA LEU A 267 0.87 -19.62 10.48
C LEU A 267 -0.36 -20.51 10.62
N ILE A 268 -0.97 -20.95 9.53
CA ILE A 268 -2.24 -21.69 9.54
C ILE A 268 -2.13 -23.07 8.89
N GLU A 269 -1.41 -23.17 7.76
CA GLU A 269 -1.28 -24.44 7.03
C GLU A 269 -0.04 -25.24 7.47
N HIS A 270 0.92 -24.60 8.11
CA HIS A 270 2.20 -25.17 8.58
C HIS A 270 3.00 -25.86 7.45
N ASP A 271 3.01 -25.21 6.27
CA ASP A 271 3.73 -25.67 5.07
C ASP A 271 4.24 -24.46 4.28
N ALA A 272 5.39 -23.93 4.67
CA ALA A 272 5.90 -22.69 4.11
C ALA A 272 7.38 -22.74 3.72
N SER A 273 7.68 -22.02 2.63
CA SER A 273 9.04 -21.75 2.17
C SER A 273 9.77 -20.78 3.11
N PRO A 274 11.09 -20.55 2.95
CA PRO A 274 11.84 -19.58 3.75
C PRO A 274 11.18 -18.20 3.81
N GLU A 275 10.65 -17.72 2.69
CA GLU A 275 9.95 -16.44 2.62
C GLU A 275 8.66 -16.43 3.45
N GLY A 276 7.84 -17.47 3.33
CA GLY A 276 6.61 -17.62 4.11
C GLY A 276 6.87 -17.70 5.60
N VAL A 277 7.88 -18.48 6.02
CA VAL A 277 8.31 -18.58 7.43
C VAL A 277 8.82 -17.25 7.96
N ALA A 278 9.66 -16.54 7.17
CA ALA A 278 10.16 -15.23 7.58
C ALA A 278 9.02 -14.20 7.76
N LEU A 279 8.00 -14.22 6.89
CA LEU A 279 6.79 -13.40 7.04
C LEU A 279 5.97 -13.81 8.28
N GLY A 280 5.82 -15.12 8.53
CA GLY A 280 5.19 -15.65 9.73
C GLY A 280 5.88 -15.18 11.01
N TYR A 281 7.20 -15.22 11.03
CA TYR A 281 8.01 -14.77 12.16
C TYR A 281 7.83 -13.27 12.43
N VAL A 282 7.82 -12.42 11.38
CA VAL A 282 7.51 -10.99 11.52
C VAL A 282 6.13 -10.79 12.15
N GLU A 283 5.11 -11.52 11.70
CA GLU A 283 3.75 -11.37 12.23
C GLU A 283 3.64 -11.79 13.69
N LEU A 284 4.28 -12.89 14.10
CA LEU A 284 4.31 -13.31 15.50
C LEU A 284 5.04 -12.29 16.37
N CYS A 285 6.26 -11.85 15.98
CA CYS A 285 6.99 -10.81 16.69
C CYS A 285 6.16 -9.51 16.82
N ARG A 286 5.47 -9.10 15.74
CA ARG A 286 4.60 -7.92 15.76
C ARG A 286 3.43 -8.09 16.73
N LYS A 287 2.79 -9.25 16.78
CA LYS A 287 1.75 -9.58 17.76
C LYS A 287 2.33 -9.55 19.19
N GLY A 288 3.55 -10.02 19.38
CA GLY A 288 4.28 -9.92 20.63
C GLY A 288 4.76 -8.50 20.99
N GLY A 289 4.59 -7.51 20.10
CA GLY A 289 4.99 -6.13 20.33
C GLY A 289 6.48 -5.85 20.06
N LEU A 290 7.13 -6.69 19.24
CA LEU A 290 8.55 -6.58 18.88
C LEU A 290 8.72 -6.02 17.46
N GLU A 291 9.84 -5.32 17.25
CA GLU A 291 10.30 -4.90 15.93
C GLU A 291 11.04 -6.06 15.26
N CYS A 292 10.53 -6.49 14.11
CA CYS A 292 11.11 -7.56 13.32
C CYS A 292 10.97 -7.23 11.83
N MET A 293 11.92 -7.68 11.02
CA MET A 293 11.94 -7.48 9.58
C MET A 293 12.44 -8.72 8.84
N VAL A 294 11.98 -8.87 7.59
CA VAL A 294 12.49 -9.89 6.68
C VAL A 294 13.78 -9.40 6.04
N VAL A 295 14.78 -10.26 5.97
CA VAL A 295 16.02 -10.07 5.22
C VAL A 295 15.97 -10.93 3.96
N ASP A 296 16.18 -10.29 2.81
CA ASP A 296 16.38 -10.98 1.54
C ASP A 296 17.86 -11.15 1.27
N GLY A 297 18.27 -12.35 0.93
CA GLY A 297 19.66 -12.65 0.68
C GLY A 297 19.88 -14.04 0.14
N GLN A 298 21.05 -14.59 0.42
CA GLN A 298 21.43 -15.95 0.04
C GLN A 298 22.01 -16.70 1.23
N LYS A 299 21.72 -18.00 1.30
CA LYS A 299 22.37 -18.95 2.20
C LYS A 299 23.00 -20.03 1.32
N ASP A 300 24.31 -20.28 1.49
CA ASP A 300 25.05 -21.24 0.66
C ASP A 300 24.90 -21.02 -0.87
N TRP A 301 24.81 -19.73 -1.29
CA TRP A 301 24.62 -19.29 -2.69
C TRP A 301 23.23 -19.56 -3.29
N GLU A 302 22.27 -20.03 -2.49
CA GLU A 302 20.85 -20.15 -2.88
C GLU A 302 20.06 -19.00 -2.31
N ASP A 303 19.08 -18.50 -3.04
CA ASP A 303 18.17 -17.44 -2.57
C ASP A 303 17.46 -17.90 -1.31
N HIS A 304 17.49 -17.04 -0.28
CA HIS A 304 16.98 -17.35 1.04
C HIS A 304 16.46 -16.09 1.73
N CYS A 305 15.45 -16.27 2.60
CA CYS A 305 14.90 -15.24 3.45
C CYS A 305 15.00 -15.68 4.91
N TRP A 306 15.33 -14.71 5.77
CA TRP A 306 15.36 -14.89 7.24
C TRP A 306 14.97 -13.57 7.91
N ASN A 307 15.16 -13.45 9.20
CA ASN A 307 14.73 -12.28 9.95
C ASN A 307 15.89 -11.57 10.66
N ILE A 308 15.68 -10.28 10.90
CA ILE A 308 16.37 -9.52 11.94
C ILE A 308 15.30 -9.04 12.93
N VAL A 309 15.50 -9.34 14.21
CA VAL A 309 14.60 -8.97 15.31
C VAL A 309 15.34 -8.09 16.31
N LYS A 310 14.61 -7.15 16.93
CA LYS A 310 15.14 -6.31 17.99
C LYS A 310 14.67 -6.81 19.36
N VAL A 311 15.63 -7.14 20.21
CA VAL A 311 15.42 -7.60 21.59
C VAL A 311 16.30 -6.79 22.51
N ASP A 312 15.75 -6.24 23.58
CA ASP A 312 16.45 -5.40 24.58
C ASP A 312 17.31 -4.28 23.95
N GLY A 313 16.78 -3.68 22.87
CA GLY A 313 17.42 -2.58 22.16
C GLY A 313 18.52 -2.99 21.18
N ARG A 314 18.83 -4.27 21.01
CA ARG A 314 19.83 -4.81 20.08
C ARG A 314 19.18 -5.62 18.98
N TYR A 315 19.85 -5.75 17.83
CA TYR A 315 19.37 -6.51 16.68
C TYR A 315 20.11 -7.84 16.58
N TYR A 316 19.35 -8.89 16.20
CA TYR A 316 19.85 -10.25 16.05
C TYR A 316 19.26 -10.89 14.80
N HIS A 317 20.08 -11.67 14.09
CA HIS A 317 19.59 -12.53 13.01
C HIS A 317 18.82 -13.72 13.57
N VAL A 318 17.74 -14.09 12.91
CA VAL A 318 16.97 -15.31 13.20
C VAL A 318 16.60 -16.00 11.89
N ASP A 319 17.09 -17.24 11.70
CA ASP A 319 16.75 -18.13 10.61
C ASP A 319 16.17 -19.44 11.13
N VAL A 320 14.84 -19.56 11.10
CA VAL A 320 14.13 -20.76 11.59
C VAL A 320 14.56 -22.03 10.82
N PHE A 321 14.86 -21.89 9.51
CA PHE A 321 15.34 -23.01 8.67
C PHE A 321 16.73 -23.54 9.06
N ALA A 322 17.51 -22.76 9.78
CA ALA A 322 18.82 -23.18 10.26
C ALA A 322 18.76 -24.00 11.56
N GLY A 323 17.60 -24.00 12.21
CA GLY A 323 17.44 -24.57 13.54
C GLY A 323 17.97 -23.66 14.65
N ILE A 324 17.69 -24.02 15.89
CA ILE A 324 17.96 -23.17 17.05
C ILE A 324 19.47 -22.96 17.27
N GLU A 325 20.30 -23.99 17.04
CA GLU A 325 21.74 -23.92 17.25
C GLU A 325 22.43 -22.92 16.32
N ASP A 326 22.07 -22.93 15.05
CA ASP A 326 22.74 -22.17 14.00
C ASP A 326 21.98 -20.90 13.55
N GLY A 327 20.67 -20.83 13.83
CA GLY A 327 19.78 -19.78 13.32
C GLY A 327 19.17 -18.85 14.35
N PHE A 328 19.29 -19.11 15.65
CA PHE A 328 18.59 -18.32 16.66
C PHE A 328 19.49 -17.24 17.25
N MET A 329 19.06 -15.98 17.17
CA MET A 329 19.65 -14.78 17.78
C MET A 329 21.17 -14.63 17.55
N LYS A 330 21.58 -14.70 16.29
CA LYS A 330 22.98 -14.64 15.85
C LYS A 330 23.43 -13.23 15.48
N SER A 331 24.75 -13.03 15.53
CA SER A 331 25.42 -11.80 15.07
C SER A 331 25.67 -11.82 13.56
N ASP A 332 26.01 -10.62 13.01
CA ASP A 332 26.55 -10.52 11.64
C ASP A 332 27.78 -11.43 11.44
N ALA A 333 28.62 -11.54 12.47
CA ALA A 333 29.88 -12.29 12.39
C ALA A 333 29.62 -13.81 12.22
N ASP A 334 28.59 -14.37 12.89
CA ASP A 334 28.24 -15.78 12.77
C ASP A 334 27.58 -16.12 11.45
N PHE A 335 26.80 -15.20 10.91
CA PHE A 335 26.16 -15.38 9.61
C PHE A 335 27.13 -15.16 8.45
N TRP A 336 28.24 -14.41 8.69
CA TRP A 336 29.21 -14.09 7.66
C TRP A 336 29.88 -15.34 7.08
N GLY A 337 29.88 -15.44 5.73
CA GLY A 337 30.46 -16.56 5.01
C GLY A 337 29.43 -17.58 4.51
N THR A 338 28.43 -17.94 5.31
CA THR A 338 27.30 -18.78 4.93
C THR A 338 26.17 -17.97 4.30
N TYR A 339 25.87 -16.79 4.91
CA TYR A 339 24.82 -15.88 4.44
C TYR A 339 25.42 -14.69 3.72
N ARG A 340 24.64 -14.13 2.79
CA ARG A 340 24.94 -12.91 2.03
C ARG A 340 23.70 -12.04 1.94
N TRP A 341 23.85 -10.77 2.31
CA TRP A 341 22.80 -9.75 2.23
C TRP A 341 23.40 -8.38 1.96
N THR A 342 22.58 -7.40 1.63
CA THR A 342 22.99 -6.01 1.46
C THR A 342 23.12 -5.34 2.83
N VAL A 343 24.29 -5.43 3.45
CA VAL A 343 24.56 -5.02 4.84
C VAL A 343 24.06 -3.62 5.19
N ASN A 344 24.14 -2.66 4.25
CA ASN A 344 23.74 -1.28 4.50
C ASN A 344 22.22 -1.04 4.49
N GLU A 345 21.43 -2.02 4.10
CA GLU A 345 19.96 -1.93 4.07
C GLU A 345 19.32 -2.37 5.39
N TYR A 346 20.08 -3.02 6.26
CA TYR A 346 19.58 -3.61 7.49
C TYR A 346 20.36 -3.10 8.72
N PRO A 347 19.73 -3.12 9.90
CA PRO A 347 20.43 -2.86 11.16
C PRO A 347 21.57 -3.85 11.39
N LYS A 348 22.63 -3.39 12.03
CA LYS A 348 23.77 -4.22 12.38
C LYS A 348 23.47 -5.10 13.59
N CYS A 349 23.76 -6.39 13.49
CA CYS A 349 23.69 -7.37 14.58
C CYS A 349 25.10 -7.54 15.17
N GLU A 350 25.43 -6.79 16.23
CA GLU A 350 26.82 -6.68 16.74
C GLU A 350 27.29 -7.92 17.47
N ASP A 351 26.43 -8.50 18.32
CA ASP A 351 26.74 -9.59 19.21
C ASP A 351 25.70 -10.71 19.13
N ASN A 352 26.06 -11.93 19.55
CA ASN A 352 25.11 -12.98 19.81
C ASN A 352 24.34 -12.68 21.09
N PHE A 353 23.13 -13.22 21.20
CA PHE A 353 22.42 -13.17 22.49
C PHE A 353 23.19 -13.95 23.54
N PRO A 354 23.44 -13.39 24.74
CA PRO A 354 24.13 -14.11 25.80
C PRO A 354 23.28 -15.30 26.23
N ILE A 355 23.76 -16.51 25.99
CA ILE A 355 23.20 -17.73 26.57
C ILE A 355 23.62 -17.67 28.05
N GLU A 356 22.67 -17.54 28.98
CA GLU A 356 22.96 -17.81 30.38
C GLU A 356 23.36 -19.29 30.45
N GLU A 357 24.68 -19.57 30.61
CA GLU A 357 25.12 -20.90 30.96
C GLU A 357 24.43 -21.21 32.30
N GLU A 358 23.54 -22.21 32.32
CA GLU A 358 23.00 -22.78 33.55
C GLU A 358 24.22 -23.08 34.45
N ASN A 359 24.35 -22.31 35.52
CA ASN A 359 25.47 -22.46 36.44
C ASN A 359 25.27 -23.81 37.17
N PRO A 360 26.08 -24.85 36.87
CA PRO A 360 25.90 -26.17 37.46
C PRO A 360 26.21 -26.21 38.97
N GLU A 361 26.43 -25.05 39.63
CA GLU A 361 26.76 -24.95 41.03
C GLU A 361 25.54 -24.79 41.98
N GLU A 362 24.32 -24.65 41.48
CA GLU A 362 23.15 -24.56 42.38
C GLU A 362 22.45 -25.91 42.69
N GLU A 363 22.73 -26.99 41.97
CA GLU A 363 22.19 -28.33 42.34
C GLU A 363 22.93 -29.04 43.50
N GLY A 364 23.88 -28.38 44.14
CA GLY A 364 24.75 -28.98 45.16
C GLY A 364 24.52 -28.55 46.62
N LYS A 365 23.42 -27.86 46.98
CA LYS A 365 23.20 -27.37 48.35
C LYS A 365 21.84 -27.68 48.97
N GLU A 366 21.24 -28.79 48.64
CA GLU A 366 20.31 -29.50 49.51
C GLU A 366 20.94 -30.76 50.06
N GLU A 367 22.13 -30.65 50.69
CA GLU A 367 22.55 -31.65 51.64
C GLU A 367 21.76 -31.46 52.93
N ALA A 368 20.86 -32.41 53.13
CA ALA A 368 20.00 -32.60 54.26
C ALA A 368 20.78 -32.45 55.61
N ASP A 369 20.36 -31.52 56.42
CA ASP A 369 20.57 -31.52 57.87
C ASP A 369 19.74 -32.67 58.43
N ILE A 370 20.28 -33.91 58.33
CA ILE A 370 19.72 -35.10 58.99
C ILE A 370 20.15 -35.00 60.43
N ASN A 371 19.25 -34.64 61.29
CA ASN A 371 19.36 -34.64 62.74
C ASN A 371 19.69 -36.04 63.19
N PRO A 372 20.87 -36.26 63.94
CA PRO A 372 21.31 -37.60 64.37
C PRO A 372 20.48 -38.29 65.42
N GLU A 373 19.32 -37.74 65.81
CA GLU A 373 18.44 -38.35 66.85
C GLU A 373 17.36 -39.29 66.30
N GLU A 374 17.15 -39.49 64.97
CA GLU A 374 16.16 -40.43 64.44
C GLU A 374 16.70 -41.82 64.04
N GLU A 375 18.03 -42.09 64.14
CA GLU A 375 18.59 -43.39 63.74
C GLU A 375 18.35 -44.52 64.76
N HIS A 376 17.74 -44.24 65.94
CA HIS A 376 17.48 -45.24 66.96
C HIS A 376 16.11 -45.89 67.01
N LEU A 377 15.19 -45.56 66.04
CA LEU A 377 13.82 -46.10 66.05
C LEU A 377 13.55 -47.11 64.94
N ILE A 378 14.46 -47.46 64.06
CA ILE A 378 14.23 -48.38 62.93
C ILE A 378 14.75 -49.80 63.18
N GLU A 379 15.57 -50.04 64.18
CA GLU A 379 16.08 -51.41 64.46
C GLU A 379 15.20 -52.30 65.31
N ASP A 380 14.13 -51.83 65.93
CA ASP A 380 13.25 -52.64 66.80
C ASP A 380 11.95 -53.15 66.10
N GLY A 381 11.75 -52.91 64.82
CA GLY A 381 10.51 -53.29 64.10
C GLY A 381 10.54 -54.62 63.32
N LEU A 382 11.64 -55.36 63.29
CA LEU A 382 11.83 -56.53 62.39
C LEU A 382 11.99 -57.87 63.12
N LYS A 383 11.40 -58.06 64.30
CA LYS A 383 11.23 -59.39 64.90
C LYS A 383 9.87 -59.56 65.49
N LYS A 384 8.93 -60.09 64.69
CA LYS A 384 7.84 -61.01 65.10
C LYS A 384 6.75 -61.03 64.03
N ALA A 385 6.74 -62.10 63.25
CA ALA A 385 5.52 -62.73 62.78
C ALA A 385 5.75 -64.24 62.77
N PRO A 386 5.00 -65.04 63.52
CA PRO A 386 4.98 -66.49 63.43
C PRO A 386 3.88 -66.98 62.52
N ALA A 387 4.16 -68.11 61.83
CA ALA A 387 3.34 -69.13 61.23
C ALA A 387 2.27 -68.71 60.22
#